data_51cc2b44ce8ed998393d38ac8571e9c4
#
_entry.id   51cc2b44ce8ed998393d38ac8571e9c4
#
_cell.length_a   1.000
_cell.length_b   1.000
_cell.length_c   1.000
_cell.angle_alpha   90.00
_cell.angle_beta   90.00
_cell.angle_gamma   90.00
#
_symmetry.space_group_name_H-M   'P 1'
#
loop_
_entity.id
_entity.type
_entity.pdbx_description
1 polymer ?
#
loop_
_entity_poly.entity_id
_entity_poly.type
_entity_poly.pdbx_seq_one_letter_code
_entity_poly.pdbx_strand_id
1 'polypeptide(L)'
;MVGCDKILYLCAQETVRVNMEIACCTDRGYLKYCVTMWLSLFDYHQGEEVGIHLLTNGLEAEEIEKARQIVEAHGARFAAYDVDGALLDALPKGQYGYITSTTYARLFLPVILPEQVERVIYLDCDLLVTDSLLPLWNYPLGEGHEVAAVEDSCSANAGYYSRLHLSAEKHRYFNAGVLLVNLEAWRRNGFVERARNLLCGGELQLDYADQDVLNVLCCGRTTYLPFRYNLQEAMLRRYVPEMSDEARSKIVESLSSPAVIHFTYILKPWTYESFHPYRSLFYHYFDQTEWAGERPIPTLKQRLWRIMWRIGAMLGRVNTYHPLPKT
;
A
#
# COMPACT_ATOMS: atom_id res chain seq x y z
N MET A 1 -45.41 -51.87 6.99
CA MET A 1 -45.43 -50.41 6.86
C MET A 1 -44.25 -49.88 7.67
N VAL A 2 -43.15 -49.61 7.00
CA VAL A 2 -41.92 -49.17 7.61
C VAL A 2 -41.76 -47.70 7.33
N GLY A 3 -41.73 -46.90 8.41
CA GLY A 3 -41.53 -45.46 8.32
C GLY A 3 -40.09 -45.16 7.95
N CYS A 4 -39.93 -44.34 6.94
CA CYS A 4 -38.61 -43.86 6.49
C CYS A 4 -38.31 -42.54 7.20
N ASP A 5 -37.49 -42.60 8.26
CA ASP A 5 -36.95 -41.43 8.92
C ASP A 5 -35.90 -40.79 8.01
N LYS A 6 -36.26 -39.63 7.42
CA LYS A 6 -35.33 -38.77 6.74
C LYS A 6 -34.44 -38.08 7.77
N ILE A 7 -33.24 -38.52 7.94
CA ILE A 7 -32.16 -37.78 8.65
C ILE A 7 -31.73 -36.62 7.71
N LEU A 8 -32.16 -35.43 8.01
CA LEU A 8 -31.61 -34.21 7.45
C LEU A 8 -30.24 -33.97 8.05
N TYR A 9 -29.20 -34.32 7.29
CA TYR A 9 -27.85 -33.83 7.59
C TYR A 9 -27.82 -32.35 7.20
N LEU A 10 -27.95 -31.47 8.19
CA LEU A 10 -27.50 -30.08 8.09
C LEU A 10 -25.97 -30.13 8.06
N CYS A 11 -25.42 -30.09 6.86
CA CYS A 11 -24.00 -29.81 6.66
C CYS A 11 -23.81 -28.36 7.09
N ALA A 12 -23.43 -28.13 8.34
CA ALA A 12 -22.83 -26.89 8.76
C ALA A 12 -21.57 -26.74 7.91
N GLN A 13 -21.62 -25.91 6.88
CA GLN A 13 -20.40 -25.40 6.27
C GLN A 13 -19.69 -24.65 7.39
N GLU A 14 -18.67 -25.28 7.98
CA GLU A 14 -17.64 -24.54 8.71
C GLU A 14 -17.09 -23.52 7.70
N THR A 15 -17.52 -22.29 7.83
CA THR A 15 -16.87 -21.16 7.19
C THR A 15 -15.45 -21.16 7.71
N VAL A 16 -14.51 -21.62 6.88
CA VAL A 16 -13.07 -21.46 7.16
C VAL A 16 -12.86 -19.96 7.31
N ARG A 17 -12.74 -19.49 8.55
CA ARG A 17 -12.45 -18.09 8.82
C ARG A 17 -11.08 -17.79 8.23
N VAL A 18 -11.07 -16.94 7.22
CA VAL A 18 -9.83 -16.54 6.57
C VAL A 18 -9.12 -15.57 7.50
N ASN A 19 -7.98 -15.98 8.01
CA ASN A 19 -7.13 -15.16 8.86
C ASN A 19 -6.22 -14.29 7.95
N MET A 20 -6.64 -13.06 7.65
CA MET A 20 -5.91 -12.15 6.79
C MET A 20 -4.93 -11.31 7.61
N GLU A 21 -3.64 -11.42 7.33
CA GLU A 21 -2.58 -10.68 8.01
C GLU A 21 -2.19 -9.45 7.19
N ILE A 22 -2.26 -8.27 7.82
CA ILE A 22 -1.92 -6.97 7.23
C ILE A 22 -0.71 -6.40 7.97
N ALA A 23 0.32 -6.02 7.24
CA ALA A 23 1.46 -5.28 7.79
C ALA A 23 1.50 -3.85 7.27
N CYS A 24 1.87 -2.91 8.11
CA CYS A 24 2.13 -1.52 7.75
C CYS A 24 3.29 -0.96 8.56
N CYS A 25 3.96 0.04 8.00
CA CYS A 25 5.07 0.73 8.66
C CYS A 25 4.69 2.19 8.91
N THR A 26 4.87 2.69 10.12
CA THR A 26 4.59 4.10 10.44
C THR A 26 5.58 4.69 11.43
N ASP A 27 5.78 5.99 11.33
CA ASP A 27 6.37 6.83 12.36
C ASP A 27 5.27 7.70 13.03
N ARG A 28 5.65 8.50 14.04
CA ARG A 28 4.73 9.41 14.73
C ARG A 28 4.02 10.39 13.78
N GLY A 29 4.71 10.87 12.75
CA GLY A 29 4.15 11.85 11.80
C GLY A 29 3.06 11.25 10.92
N TYR A 30 3.13 9.93 10.67
CA TYR A 30 2.20 9.23 9.79
C TYR A 30 1.15 8.38 10.51
N LEU A 31 1.19 8.24 11.84
CA LEU A 31 0.25 7.42 12.60
C LEU A 31 -1.22 7.77 12.30
N LYS A 32 -1.57 9.05 12.23
CA LYS A 32 -2.95 9.49 11.92
C LYS A 32 -3.45 9.04 10.54
N TYR A 33 -2.56 8.94 9.57
CA TYR A 33 -2.90 8.44 8.23
C TYR A 33 -3.00 6.92 8.22
N CYS A 34 -2.14 6.25 8.99
CA CYS A 34 -2.22 4.81 9.22
C CYS A 34 -3.56 4.40 9.85
N VAL A 35 -3.99 5.11 10.90
CA VAL A 35 -5.31 4.90 11.52
C VAL A 35 -6.45 5.16 10.52
N THR A 36 -6.34 6.22 9.70
CA THR A 36 -7.34 6.52 8.66
C THR A 36 -7.45 5.39 7.65
N MET A 37 -6.32 4.81 7.24
CA MET A 37 -6.28 3.65 6.36
C MET A 37 -6.94 2.44 7.02
N TRP A 38 -6.65 2.14 8.28
CA TRP A 38 -7.28 1.02 9.01
C TRP A 38 -8.80 1.16 9.10
N LEU A 39 -9.32 2.36 9.39
CA LEU A 39 -10.77 2.57 9.42
C LEU A 39 -11.42 2.25 8.07
N SER A 40 -10.78 2.65 6.96
CA SER A 40 -11.25 2.27 5.64
C SER A 40 -11.16 0.76 5.37
N LEU A 41 -10.12 0.08 5.88
CA LEU A 41 -9.97 -1.36 5.79
C LEU A 41 -11.10 -2.08 6.54
N PHE A 42 -11.37 -1.69 7.79
CA PHE A 42 -12.36 -2.36 8.63
C PHE A 42 -13.79 -2.23 8.09
N ASP A 43 -14.13 -1.14 7.40
CA ASP A 43 -15.45 -0.98 6.77
C ASP A 43 -15.78 -2.11 5.77
N TYR A 44 -14.76 -2.61 5.07
CA TYR A 44 -14.92 -3.67 4.06
C TYR A 44 -14.63 -5.08 4.57
N HIS A 45 -14.24 -5.22 5.85
CA HIS A 45 -13.85 -6.52 6.44
C HIS A 45 -14.56 -6.81 7.77
N GLN A 46 -15.81 -6.32 7.90
CA GLN A 46 -16.61 -6.58 9.09
C GLN A 46 -16.94 -8.07 9.22
N GLY A 47 -16.63 -8.64 10.38
CA GLY A 47 -16.87 -10.06 10.68
C GLY A 47 -15.80 -11.03 10.14
N GLU A 48 -14.75 -10.51 9.49
CA GLU A 48 -13.59 -11.28 9.04
C GLU A 48 -12.49 -11.24 10.12
N GLU A 49 -11.66 -12.29 10.18
CA GLU A 49 -10.51 -12.30 11.07
C GLU A 49 -9.34 -11.58 10.42
N VAL A 50 -9.06 -10.36 10.89
CA VAL A 50 -7.95 -9.52 10.43
C VAL A 50 -6.91 -9.41 11.54
N GLY A 51 -5.63 -9.61 11.19
CA GLY A 51 -4.48 -9.32 12.04
C GLY A 51 -3.72 -8.11 11.53
N ILE A 52 -3.48 -7.11 12.39
CA ILE A 52 -2.69 -5.93 12.08
C ILE A 52 -1.30 -6.05 12.71
N HIS A 53 -0.27 -6.01 11.89
CA HIS A 53 1.13 -5.96 12.27
C HIS A 53 1.68 -4.56 12.01
N LEU A 54 1.81 -3.77 13.06
CA LEU A 54 2.35 -2.40 12.98
C LEU A 54 3.86 -2.42 13.22
N LEU A 55 4.64 -2.13 12.19
CA LEU A 55 6.06 -1.86 12.31
C LEU A 55 6.24 -0.36 12.55
N THR A 56 6.94 0.00 13.60
CA THR A 56 7.08 1.40 13.97
C THR A 56 8.49 1.76 14.40
N ASN A 57 8.82 3.02 14.31
CA ASN A 57 10.02 3.63 14.86
C ASN A 57 9.64 4.94 15.55
N GLY A 58 9.87 4.99 16.86
CA GLY A 58 9.70 6.19 17.67
C GLY A 58 8.25 6.55 18.06
N LEU A 59 7.33 5.57 18.04
CA LEU A 59 6.03 5.73 18.72
C LEU A 59 6.21 5.51 20.24
N GLU A 60 5.53 6.34 21.03
CA GLU A 60 5.46 6.13 22.48
C GLU A 60 4.47 5.01 22.83
N ALA A 61 4.66 4.40 24.00
CA ALA A 61 3.81 3.31 24.46
C ALA A 61 2.31 3.69 24.50
N GLU A 62 2.00 4.95 24.81
CA GLU A 62 0.62 5.47 24.83
C GLU A 62 0.03 5.52 23.40
N GLU A 63 0.83 5.92 22.40
CA GLU A 63 0.39 5.97 21.01
C GLU A 63 0.15 4.55 20.45
N ILE A 64 1.00 3.59 20.82
CA ILE A 64 0.83 2.17 20.47
C ILE A 64 -0.43 1.60 21.12
N GLU A 65 -0.67 1.95 22.39
CA GLU A 65 -1.87 1.46 23.12
C GLU A 65 -3.16 2.03 22.52
N LYS A 66 -3.18 3.32 22.14
CA LYS A 66 -4.32 3.92 21.41
C LYS A 66 -4.56 3.24 20.08
N ALA A 67 -3.50 2.97 19.33
CA ALA A 67 -3.58 2.22 18.07
C ALA A 67 -4.17 0.83 18.28
N ARG A 68 -3.73 0.11 19.33
CA ARG A 68 -4.28 -1.19 19.73
C ARG A 68 -5.78 -1.11 19.99
N GLN A 69 -6.20 -0.16 20.82
CA GLN A 69 -7.63 0.01 21.19
C GLN A 69 -8.50 0.26 19.96
N ILE A 70 -8.03 1.05 19.00
CA ILE A 70 -8.76 1.30 17.76
C ILE A 70 -8.91 -0.01 16.97
N VAL A 71 -7.85 -0.76 16.77
CA VAL A 71 -7.87 -2.02 16.00
C VAL A 71 -8.76 -3.06 16.67
N GLU A 72 -8.60 -3.27 17.98
CA GLU A 72 -9.37 -4.25 18.75
C GLU A 72 -10.86 -3.88 18.86
N ALA A 73 -11.21 -2.58 18.90
CA ALA A 73 -12.60 -2.11 18.84
C ALA A 73 -13.33 -2.51 17.54
N HIS A 74 -12.59 -2.76 16.47
CA HIS A 74 -13.12 -3.26 15.20
C HIS A 74 -13.05 -4.80 15.07
N GLY A 75 -12.72 -5.50 16.16
CA GLY A 75 -12.66 -6.97 16.21
C GLY A 75 -11.40 -7.58 15.57
N ALA A 76 -10.41 -6.75 15.23
CA ALA A 76 -9.15 -7.20 14.65
C ALA A 76 -8.08 -7.46 15.74
N ARG A 77 -7.12 -8.34 15.45
CA ARG A 77 -5.95 -8.58 16.30
C ARG A 77 -4.88 -7.52 16.01
N PHE A 78 -4.11 -7.15 17.04
CA PHE A 78 -3.05 -6.15 16.92
C PHE A 78 -1.74 -6.63 17.49
N ALA A 79 -0.66 -6.43 16.75
CA ALA A 79 0.71 -6.57 17.21
C ALA A 79 1.55 -5.40 16.72
N ALA A 80 2.36 -4.81 17.61
CA ALA A 80 3.30 -3.74 17.25
C ALA A 80 4.73 -4.23 17.45
N TYR A 81 5.61 -3.80 16.53
CA TYR A 81 7.02 -4.15 16.50
C TYR A 81 7.83 -2.87 16.41
N ASP A 82 8.66 -2.61 17.43
CA ASP A 82 9.60 -1.50 17.39
C ASP A 82 10.82 -1.89 16.53
N VAL A 83 11.07 -1.11 15.48
CA VAL A 83 12.18 -1.34 14.57
C VAL A 83 13.31 -0.39 14.94
N ASP A 84 14.48 -0.94 15.24
CA ASP A 84 15.64 -0.16 15.65
C ASP A 84 15.93 0.99 14.65
N GLY A 85 15.71 2.22 15.11
CA GLY A 85 15.92 3.43 14.33
C GLY A 85 17.36 3.60 13.88
N ALA A 86 18.34 3.21 14.71
CA ALA A 86 19.75 3.28 14.36
C ALA A 86 20.10 2.34 13.20
N LEU A 87 19.45 1.16 13.13
CA LEU A 87 19.58 0.24 12.01
C LEU A 87 19.03 0.86 10.72
N LEU A 88 17.84 1.48 10.80
CA LEU A 88 17.20 2.10 9.64
C LEU A 88 17.95 3.35 9.16
N ASP A 89 18.45 4.17 10.08
CA ASP A 89 19.17 5.41 9.76
C ASP A 89 20.56 5.17 9.15
N ALA A 90 21.12 3.99 9.36
CA ALA A 90 22.38 3.56 8.74
C ALA A 90 22.21 3.15 7.26
N LEU A 91 20.94 2.98 6.78
CA LEU A 91 20.66 2.60 5.40
C LEU A 91 20.74 3.81 4.45
N PRO A 92 21.03 3.59 3.16
CA PRO A 92 21.09 4.66 2.17
C PRO A 92 19.78 5.44 2.12
N LYS A 93 19.87 6.79 2.19
CA LYS A 93 18.68 7.64 2.05
C LYS A 93 18.29 7.73 0.58
N GLY A 94 17.00 7.55 0.27
CA GLY A 94 16.48 7.77 -1.06
C GLY A 94 16.69 9.23 -1.52
N GLN A 95 16.66 9.46 -2.83
CA GLN A 95 16.87 10.79 -3.42
C GLN A 95 15.80 11.81 -2.99
N TYR A 96 14.63 11.34 -2.61
CA TYR A 96 13.47 12.18 -2.28
C TYR A 96 13.30 12.33 -0.77
N GLY A 97 13.38 13.58 -0.26
CA GLY A 97 13.36 13.89 1.18
C GLY A 97 12.03 13.58 1.91
N TYR A 98 10.99 13.11 1.21
CA TYR A 98 9.74 12.63 1.82
C TYR A 98 9.75 11.11 2.08
N ILE A 99 10.79 10.39 1.62
CA ILE A 99 10.98 8.97 1.92
C ILE A 99 11.76 8.89 3.22
N THR A 100 11.14 8.39 4.28
CA THR A 100 11.77 8.21 5.59
C THR A 100 12.46 6.86 5.67
N SER A 101 13.43 6.71 6.58
CA SER A 101 14.11 5.44 6.82
C SER A 101 13.15 4.32 7.28
N THR A 102 11.99 4.70 7.85
CA THR A 102 10.94 3.76 8.27
C THR A 102 10.39 2.92 7.11
N THR A 103 10.46 3.41 5.86
CA THR A 103 10.01 2.64 4.68
C THR A 103 10.82 1.35 4.49
N TYR A 104 12.09 1.34 4.90
CA TYR A 104 12.93 0.13 4.84
C TYR A 104 12.47 -1.00 5.76
N ALA A 105 11.65 -0.70 6.78
CA ALA A 105 11.19 -1.72 7.73
C ALA A 105 10.46 -2.88 7.04
N ARG A 106 9.77 -2.62 5.90
CA ARG A 106 9.12 -3.67 5.10
C ARG A 106 10.07 -4.74 4.57
N LEU A 107 11.35 -4.42 4.37
CA LEU A 107 12.35 -5.39 3.92
C LEU A 107 12.69 -6.42 5.00
N PHE A 108 12.40 -6.10 6.25
CA PHE A 108 12.70 -6.93 7.42
C PHE A 108 11.48 -7.73 7.91
N LEU A 109 10.33 -7.67 7.23
CA LEU A 109 9.14 -8.45 7.55
C LEU A 109 9.42 -9.93 7.85
N PRO A 110 10.29 -10.65 7.09
CA PRO A 110 10.57 -12.07 7.33
C PRO A 110 11.16 -12.38 8.71
N VAL A 111 11.88 -11.43 9.31
CA VAL A 111 12.55 -11.60 10.61
C VAL A 111 11.80 -10.91 11.75
N ILE A 112 10.90 -9.98 11.44
CA ILE A 112 10.11 -9.24 12.43
C ILE A 112 8.82 -9.99 12.75
N LEU A 113 8.11 -10.47 11.72
CA LEU A 113 6.84 -11.16 11.91
C LEU A 113 7.04 -12.59 12.42
N PRO A 114 6.12 -13.11 13.27
CA PRO A 114 6.16 -14.49 13.76
C PRO A 114 6.29 -15.50 12.62
N GLU A 115 6.98 -16.61 12.89
CA GLU A 115 7.25 -17.64 11.87
C GLU A 115 5.98 -18.25 11.29
N GLN A 116 4.91 -18.28 12.10
CA GLN A 116 3.58 -18.79 11.71
C GLN A 116 2.87 -17.92 10.66
N VAL A 117 3.29 -16.64 10.51
CA VAL A 117 2.79 -15.76 9.46
C VAL A 117 3.55 -16.08 8.17
N GLU A 118 2.98 -16.93 7.33
CA GLU A 118 3.59 -17.38 6.08
C GLU A 118 3.34 -16.42 4.92
N ARG A 119 2.27 -15.59 5.02
CA ARG A 119 1.82 -14.63 4.02
C ARG A 119 1.33 -13.36 4.70
N VAL A 120 1.51 -12.22 4.06
CA VAL A 120 1.04 -10.93 4.55
C VAL A 120 0.70 -10.00 3.40
N ILE A 121 -0.37 -9.20 3.53
CA ILE A 121 -0.56 -8.02 2.69
C ILE A 121 0.14 -6.85 3.39
N TYR A 122 1.12 -6.26 2.72
CA TYR A 122 1.72 -5.01 3.15
C TYR A 122 0.96 -3.83 2.55
N LEU A 123 0.64 -2.83 3.38
CA LEU A 123 -0.03 -1.60 2.98
C LEU A 123 0.74 -0.37 3.48
N ASP A 124 0.98 0.60 2.61
CA ASP A 124 1.45 1.92 3.02
C ASP A 124 0.35 2.67 3.81
N CYS A 125 0.74 3.67 4.61
CA CYS A 125 -0.20 4.43 5.44
C CYS A 125 -0.97 5.51 4.66
N ASP A 126 -0.52 5.86 3.46
CA ASP A 126 -1.08 6.92 2.62
C ASP A 126 -2.01 6.36 1.52
N LEU A 127 -2.89 5.45 1.92
CA LEU A 127 -3.88 4.87 1.03
C LEU A 127 -5.26 4.73 1.71
N LEU A 128 -6.28 4.37 0.94
CA LEU A 128 -7.60 3.97 1.41
C LEU A 128 -7.98 2.64 0.77
N VAL A 129 -8.55 1.75 1.58
CA VAL A 129 -9.23 0.56 1.11
C VAL A 129 -10.65 0.94 0.73
N THR A 130 -11.11 0.52 -0.44
CA THR A 130 -12.42 0.89 -1.02
C THR A 130 -13.20 -0.31 -1.55
N ASP A 131 -12.69 -1.52 -1.30
CA ASP A 131 -13.36 -2.80 -1.55
C ASP A 131 -12.65 -3.92 -0.77
N SER A 132 -13.26 -5.10 -0.68
CA SER A 132 -12.67 -6.24 0.02
C SER A 132 -11.30 -6.64 -0.53
N LEU A 133 -10.35 -6.86 0.37
CA LEU A 133 -9.01 -7.38 0.06
C LEU A 133 -8.93 -8.92 0.11
N LEU A 134 -10.02 -9.64 0.40
CA LEU A 134 -10.01 -11.11 0.37
C LEU A 134 -9.61 -11.69 -1.00
N PRO A 135 -10.05 -11.13 -2.14
CA PRO A 135 -9.56 -11.59 -3.44
C PRO A 135 -8.06 -11.34 -3.64
N LEU A 136 -7.49 -10.27 -3.04
CA LEU A 136 -6.05 -10.03 -3.03
C LEU A 136 -5.34 -11.03 -2.10
N TRP A 137 -5.87 -11.25 -0.88
CA TRP A 137 -5.33 -12.22 0.08
C TRP A 137 -5.20 -13.61 -0.53
N ASN A 138 -6.22 -14.03 -1.27
CA ASN A 138 -6.28 -15.33 -1.93
C ASN A 138 -5.66 -15.35 -3.34
N TYR A 139 -5.02 -14.23 -3.76
CA TYR A 139 -4.47 -14.15 -5.11
C TYR A 139 -3.37 -15.18 -5.30
N PRO A 140 -3.43 -15.98 -6.39
CA PRO A 140 -2.43 -17.02 -6.64
C PRO A 140 -1.09 -16.37 -7.02
N LEU A 141 -0.03 -16.72 -6.30
CA LEU A 141 1.32 -16.40 -6.70
C LEU A 141 1.79 -17.39 -7.76
N GLY A 142 2.50 -16.91 -8.77
CA GLY A 142 3.16 -17.77 -9.75
C GLY A 142 4.18 -18.71 -9.10
N GLU A 143 4.50 -19.81 -9.76
CA GLU A 143 5.49 -20.75 -9.26
C GLU A 143 6.85 -20.04 -9.04
N GLY A 144 7.39 -20.17 -7.83
CA GLY A 144 8.63 -19.51 -7.43
C GLY A 144 8.53 -18.00 -7.22
N HIS A 145 7.34 -17.40 -7.32
CA HIS A 145 7.17 -15.98 -7.06
C HIS A 145 7.17 -15.69 -5.55
N GLU A 146 7.82 -14.59 -5.20
CA GLU A 146 8.03 -14.16 -3.82
C GLU A 146 7.07 -13.05 -3.40
N VAL A 147 6.52 -12.31 -4.38
CA VAL A 147 5.65 -11.16 -4.16
C VAL A 147 4.61 -11.02 -5.26
N ALA A 148 3.43 -10.49 -4.93
CA ALA A 148 2.54 -9.92 -5.92
C ALA A 148 2.41 -8.41 -5.69
N ALA A 149 2.46 -7.61 -6.76
CA ALA A 149 2.45 -6.16 -6.72
C ALA A 149 1.81 -5.57 -7.99
N VAL A 150 1.39 -4.32 -7.89
CA VAL A 150 0.87 -3.57 -9.04
C VAL A 150 2.02 -2.80 -9.71
N GLU A 151 2.03 -2.80 -11.03
CA GLU A 151 2.96 -2.02 -11.83
C GLU A 151 2.94 -0.53 -11.44
N ASP A 152 4.11 0.09 -11.33
CA ASP A 152 4.23 1.51 -10.99
C ASP A 152 3.75 2.41 -12.14
N SER A 153 3.18 3.57 -11.81
CA SER A 153 2.67 4.53 -12.79
C SER A 153 3.73 5.12 -13.73
N CYS A 154 5.00 4.90 -13.39
CA CYS A 154 6.15 5.31 -14.19
C CYS A 154 6.95 4.11 -14.74
N SER A 155 6.35 2.92 -14.79
CA SER A 155 7.01 1.66 -15.16
C SER A 155 7.59 1.65 -16.58
N ALA A 156 7.12 2.49 -17.50
CA ALA A 156 7.70 2.62 -18.84
C ALA A 156 8.94 3.54 -18.88
N ASN A 157 9.35 4.13 -17.76
CA ASN A 157 10.54 4.99 -17.70
C ASN A 157 11.82 4.15 -17.81
N ALA A 158 12.51 4.26 -18.95
CA ALA A 158 13.75 3.53 -19.23
C ALA A 158 14.87 3.80 -18.18
N GLY A 159 14.84 4.96 -17.52
CA GLY A 159 15.77 5.31 -16.45
C GLY A 159 15.72 4.37 -15.26
N TYR A 160 14.54 3.80 -14.93
CA TYR A 160 14.41 2.83 -13.84
C TYR A 160 15.20 1.55 -14.13
N TYR A 161 15.08 1.05 -15.36
CA TYR A 161 15.74 -0.19 -15.77
C TYR A 161 17.24 -0.02 -15.90
N SER A 162 17.71 1.10 -16.47
CA SER A 162 19.13 1.34 -16.68
C SER A 162 19.90 1.52 -15.38
N ARG A 163 19.38 2.32 -14.40
CA ARG A 163 20.06 2.56 -13.11
C ARG A 163 20.03 1.36 -12.17
N LEU A 164 19.04 0.47 -12.31
CA LEU A 164 18.90 -0.74 -11.49
C LEU A 164 19.40 -2.00 -12.20
N HIS A 165 19.95 -1.87 -13.40
CA HIS A 165 20.43 -2.98 -14.24
C HIS A 165 19.34 -4.05 -14.48
N LEU A 166 18.08 -3.62 -14.64
CA LEU A 166 16.93 -4.47 -14.89
C LEU A 166 16.64 -4.56 -16.39
N SER A 167 16.01 -5.65 -16.82
CA SER A 167 15.49 -5.80 -18.18
C SER A 167 13.99 -5.55 -18.22
N ALA A 168 13.56 -4.55 -18.99
CA ALA A 168 12.13 -4.24 -19.18
C ALA A 168 11.35 -5.39 -19.87
N GLU A 169 12.03 -6.30 -20.58
CA GLU A 169 11.42 -7.50 -21.20
C GLU A 169 11.05 -8.55 -20.15
N LYS A 170 11.80 -8.62 -19.04
CA LYS A 170 11.68 -9.66 -18.01
C LYS A 170 11.01 -9.15 -16.73
N HIS A 171 10.94 -7.83 -16.55
CA HIS A 171 10.45 -7.22 -15.32
C HIS A 171 9.70 -5.94 -15.65
N ARG A 172 8.56 -5.73 -14.99
CA ARG A 172 7.86 -4.45 -14.95
C ARG A 172 8.11 -3.84 -13.57
N TYR A 173 8.61 -2.63 -13.53
CA TYR A 173 8.86 -1.93 -12.28
C TYR A 173 7.53 -1.75 -11.55
N PHE A 174 7.45 -2.21 -10.28
CA PHE A 174 6.23 -2.18 -9.50
C PHE A 174 6.31 -1.19 -8.34
N ASN A 175 5.15 -0.71 -7.90
CA ASN A 175 5.01 0.15 -6.74
C ASN A 175 4.95 -0.70 -5.46
N ALA A 176 5.69 -0.29 -4.42
CA ALA A 176 5.85 -1.04 -3.18
C ALA A 176 4.78 -0.76 -2.11
N GLY A 177 3.81 0.12 -2.37
CA GLY A 177 2.83 0.52 -1.36
C GLY A 177 1.72 -0.49 -1.09
N VAL A 178 1.50 -1.44 -2.00
CA VAL A 178 0.61 -2.59 -1.80
C VAL A 178 1.31 -3.85 -2.31
N LEU A 179 1.58 -4.77 -1.41
CA LEU A 179 2.27 -6.03 -1.72
C LEU A 179 1.53 -7.20 -1.08
N LEU A 180 1.37 -8.30 -1.81
CA LEU A 180 1.10 -9.59 -1.21
C LEU A 180 2.44 -10.34 -1.14
N VAL A 181 2.95 -10.54 0.07
CA VAL A 181 4.27 -11.11 0.31
C VAL A 181 4.17 -12.57 0.73
N ASN A 182 4.95 -13.43 0.09
CA ASN A 182 5.19 -14.80 0.53
C ASN A 182 6.38 -14.81 1.52
N LEU A 183 6.07 -14.67 2.80
CA LEU A 183 7.09 -14.59 3.85
C LEU A 183 7.86 -15.90 4.02
N GLU A 184 7.21 -17.05 3.81
CA GLU A 184 7.89 -18.35 3.81
C GLU A 184 8.98 -18.38 2.72
N ALA A 185 8.65 -17.95 1.50
CA ALA A 185 9.62 -17.87 0.40
C ALA A 185 10.74 -16.87 0.72
N TRP A 186 10.43 -15.70 1.29
CA TRP A 186 11.42 -14.70 1.68
C TRP A 186 12.39 -15.23 2.73
N ARG A 187 11.89 -15.96 3.75
CA ARG A 187 12.72 -16.63 4.78
C ARG A 187 13.62 -17.69 4.15
N ARG A 188 13.04 -18.61 3.40
CA ARG A 188 13.77 -19.71 2.74
C ARG A 188 14.87 -19.22 1.78
N ASN A 189 14.63 -18.12 1.09
CA ASN A 189 15.56 -17.57 0.08
C ASN A 189 16.52 -16.51 0.65
N GLY A 190 16.58 -16.31 1.97
CA GLY A 190 17.48 -15.36 2.62
C GLY A 190 17.28 -13.92 2.17
N PHE A 191 16.03 -13.49 2.01
CA PHE A 191 15.67 -12.18 1.46
C PHE A 191 16.35 -11.02 2.20
N VAL A 192 16.34 -11.05 3.54
CA VAL A 192 16.93 -9.96 4.37
C VAL A 192 18.41 -9.82 4.14
N GLU A 193 19.14 -10.94 4.03
CA GLU A 193 20.59 -10.92 3.75
C GLU A 193 20.87 -10.37 2.35
N ARG A 194 20.09 -10.77 1.35
CA ARG A 194 20.18 -10.23 -0.01
C ARG A 194 19.90 -8.74 -0.04
N ALA A 195 18.90 -8.25 0.72
CA ALA A 195 18.56 -6.83 0.84
C ALA A 195 19.72 -6.05 1.50
N ARG A 196 20.29 -6.56 2.59
CA ARG A 196 21.46 -5.95 3.24
C ARG A 196 22.65 -5.86 2.29
N ASN A 197 22.97 -6.94 1.60
CA ASN A 197 24.09 -6.96 0.66
C ASN A 197 23.91 -5.95 -0.47
N LEU A 198 22.69 -5.81 -1.00
CA LEU A 198 22.36 -4.81 -2.02
C LEU A 198 22.50 -3.38 -1.48
N LEU A 199 21.99 -3.11 -0.29
CA LEU A 199 22.04 -1.79 0.34
C LEU A 199 23.46 -1.37 0.73
N CYS A 200 24.28 -2.32 1.21
CA CYS A 200 25.67 -2.06 1.60
C CYS A 200 26.66 -2.06 0.42
N GLY A 201 26.30 -2.69 -0.70
CA GLY A 201 27.18 -2.85 -1.87
C GLY A 201 27.48 -1.55 -2.61
N GLY A 202 26.58 -0.56 -2.55
CA GLY A 202 26.78 0.77 -3.16
C GLY A 202 26.87 0.77 -4.70
N GLU A 203 26.56 -0.36 -5.37
CA GLU A 203 26.68 -0.51 -6.81
C GLU A 203 25.52 0.11 -7.60
N LEU A 204 24.37 0.29 -6.95
CA LEU A 204 23.15 0.80 -7.58
C LEU A 204 22.75 2.17 -7.02
N GLN A 205 22.22 3.01 -7.90
CA GLN A 205 21.60 4.26 -7.50
C GLN A 205 20.13 3.98 -7.09
N LEU A 206 19.87 3.98 -5.78
CA LEU A 206 18.55 3.71 -5.20
C LEU A 206 17.77 5.01 -4.97
N ASP A 207 17.11 5.53 -6.00
CA ASP A 207 16.36 6.78 -5.92
C ASP A 207 15.08 6.65 -5.08
N TYR A 208 14.42 5.49 -5.19
CA TYR A 208 13.18 5.15 -4.49
C TYR A 208 13.39 4.16 -3.34
N ALA A 209 14.57 4.20 -2.72
CA ALA A 209 14.87 3.49 -1.49
C ALA A 209 14.48 1.99 -1.53
N ASP A 210 13.59 1.57 -0.65
CA ASP A 210 13.11 0.19 -0.51
C ASP A 210 12.34 -0.33 -1.74
N GLN A 211 11.64 0.54 -2.47
CA GLN A 211 10.95 0.14 -3.71
C GLN A 211 11.95 -0.33 -4.77
N ASP A 212 13.10 0.34 -4.91
CA ASP A 212 14.16 -0.09 -5.81
C ASP A 212 14.77 -1.44 -5.40
N VAL A 213 15.02 -1.60 -4.09
CA VAL A 213 15.54 -2.87 -3.54
C VAL A 213 14.59 -4.02 -3.85
N LEU A 214 13.29 -3.84 -3.61
CA LEU A 214 12.27 -4.84 -3.90
C LEU A 214 12.23 -5.20 -5.38
N ASN A 215 12.27 -4.21 -6.27
CA ASN A 215 12.24 -4.43 -7.72
C ASN A 215 13.48 -5.20 -8.21
N VAL A 216 14.65 -4.94 -7.63
CA VAL A 216 15.88 -5.69 -7.95
C VAL A 216 15.80 -7.12 -7.44
N LEU A 217 15.46 -7.31 -6.16
CA LEU A 217 15.48 -8.62 -5.52
C LEU A 217 14.37 -9.56 -6.02
N CYS A 218 13.21 -9.02 -6.38
CA CYS A 218 12.07 -9.79 -6.87
C CYS A 218 11.97 -9.82 -8.40
N CYS A 219 13.00 -9.37 -9.12
CA CYS A 219 13.06 -9.45 -10.57
C CYS A 219 12.88 -10.92 -11.04
N GLY A 220 11.88 -11.13 -11.92
CA GLY A 220 11.53 -12.49 -12.40
C GLY A 220 10.80 -13.37 -11.38
N ARG A 221 10.44 -12.83 -10.18
CA ARG A 221 9.72 -13.53 -9.12
C ARG A 221 8.51 -12.74 -8.62
N THR A 222 7.96 -11.87 -9.47
CA THR A 222 6.83 -10.99 -9.16
C THR A 222 5.60 -11.44 -9.94
N THR A 223 4.48 -11.63 -9.25
CA THR A 223 3.14 -11.74 -9.84
C THR A 223 2.55 -10.34 -9.98
N TYR A 224 2.11 -9.96 -11.20
CA TYR A 224 1.54 -8.64 -11.41
C TYR A 224 0.04 -8.65 -11.16
N LEU A 225 -0.38 -7.79 -10.22
CA LEU A 225 -1.77 -7.63 -9.81
C LEU A 225 -2.52 -6.67 -10.76
N PRO A 226 -3.85 -6.81 -10.87
CA PRO A 226 -4.71 -5.80 -11.48
C PRO A 226 -4.55 -4.43 -10.81
N PHE A 227 -4.61 -3.33 -11.59
CA PHE A 227 -4.40 -1.96 -11.10
C PHE A 227 -5.36 -1.54 -9.99
N ARG A 228 -6.54 -2.14 -9.91
CA ARG A 228 -7.51 -1.86 -8.84
C ARG A 228 -6.96 -2.07 -7.42
N TYR A 229 -5.95 -2.91 -7.24
CA TYR A 229 -5.34 -3.20 -5.93
C TYR A 229 -4.28 -2.18 -5.50
N ASN A 230 -3.88 -1.27 -6.36
CA ASN A 230 -3.00 -0.16 -6.02
C ASN A 230 -3.16 0.95 -7.07
N LEU A 231 -4.32 1.62 -7.02
CA LEU A 231 -4.64 2.68 -7.98
C LEU A 231 -3.94 3.98 -7.54
N GLN A 232 -2.78 4.20 -8.09
CA GLN A 232 -1.86 5.30 -7.76
C GLN A 232 -2.40 6.64 -8.26
N GLU A 233 -2.01 7.74 -7.62
CA GLU A 233 -2.48 9.09 -7.93
C GLU A 233 -2.33 9.44 -9.43
N ALA A 234 -1.18 9.14 -10.02
CA ALA A 234 -0.94 9.42 -11.44
C ALA A 234 -1.89 8.65 -12.37
N MET A 235 -2.31 7.44 -11.98
CA MET A 235 -3.24 6.59 -12.75
C MET A 235 -4.66 7.16 -12.77
N LEU A 236 -5.01 8.01 -11.80
CA LEU A 236 -6.29 8.71 -11.75
C LEU A 236 -6.34 9.91 -12.71
N ARG A 237 -5.21 10.34 -13.26
CA ARG A 237 -5.13 11.45 -14.21
C ARG A 237 -5.51 11.00 -15.60
N ARG A 238 -6.08 11.92 -16.38
CA ARG A 238 -6.52 11.65 -17.76
C ARG A 238 -5.39 11.23 -18.69
N TYR A 239 -4.16 11.60 -18.36
CA TYR A 239 -2.99 11.24 -19.13
C TYR A 239 -1.86 10.75 -18.23
N VAL A 240 -1.38 9.55 -18.48
CA VAL A 240 -0.27 8.88 -17.77
C VAL A 240 0.82 8.58 -18.78
N PRO A 241 1.80 9.48 -18.96
CA PRO A 241 2.77 9.41 -20.07
C PRO A 241 3.70 8.19 -19.98
N GLU A 242 4.07 7.80 -18.77
CA GLU A 242 5.10 6.77 -18.53
C GLU A 242 4.50 5.37 -18.35
N MET A 243 3.39 5.08 -19.06
CA MET A 243 2.74 3.76 -19.10
C MET A 243 2.46 3.35 -20.55
N SER A 244 2.45 2.05 -20.80
CA SER A 244 2.07 1.49 -22.10
C SER A 244 0.58 1.71 -22.39
N ASP A 245 0.17 1.66 -23.67
CA ASP A 245 -1.24 1.81 -24.05
C ASP A 245 -2.10 0.67 -23.49
N GLU A 246 -1.57 -0.55 -23.42
CA GLU A 246 -2.24 -1.68 -22.78
C GLU A 246 -2.47 -1.43 -21.28
N ALA A 247 -1.46 -0.94 -20.57
CA ALA A 247 -1.57 -0.61 -19.15
C ALA A 247 -2.60 0.51 -18.93
N ARG A 248 -2.59 1.56 -19.77
CA ARG A 248 -3.59 2.64 -19.70
C ARG A 248 -5.02 2.14 -19.86
N SER A 249 -5.25 1.20 -20.78
CA SER A 249 -6.58 0.59 -20.95
C SER A 249 -7.04 -0.14 -19.69
N LYS A 250 -6.16 -0.96 -19.11
CA LYS A 250 -6.44 -1.71 -17.86
C LYS A 250 -6.64 -0.79 -16.65
N ILE A 251 -5.94 0.37 -16.60
CA ILE A 251 -6.14 1.38 -15.58
C ILE A 251 -7.56 1.95 -15.69
N VAL A 252 -8.01 2.31 -16.89
CA VAL A 252 -9.37 2.87 -17.11
C VAL A 252 -10.44 1.87 -16.66
N GLU A 253 -10.28 0.58 -16.94
CA GLU A 253 -11.17 -0.48 -16.44
C GLU A 253 -11.20 -0.50 -14.90
N SER A 254 -10.03 -0.36 -14.26
CA SER A 254 -9.88 -0.39 -12.81
C SER A 254 -10.49 0.83 -12.09
N LEU A 255 -10.69 1.96 -12.81
CA LEU A 255 -11.33 3.15 -12.24
C LEU A 255 -12.79 2.93 -11.81
N SER A 256 -13.47 1.93 -12.40
CA SER A 256 -14.88 1.64 -12.09
C SER A 256 -15.08 0.93 -10.74
N SER A 257 -14.09 0.20 -10.26
CA SER A 257 -14.16 -0.58 -9.01
C SER A 257 -12.78 -0.70 -8.35
N PRO A 258 -12.20 0.42 -7.88
CA PRO A 258 -10.93 0.38 -7.17
C PRO A 258 -11.07 -0.39 -5.86
N ALA A 259 -10.06 -1.15 -5.47
CA ALA A 259 -9.99 -1.80 -4.16
C ALA A 259 -9.06 -1.04 -3.21
N VAL A 260 -8.00 -0.43 -3.76
CA VAL A 260 -7.08 0.42 -3.00
C VAL A 260 -6.77 1.68 -3.80
N ILE A 261 -7.00 2.84 -3.19
CA ILE A 261 -6.60 4.15 -3.68
C ILE A 261 -5.32 4.55 -2.97
N HIS A 262 -4.25 4.77 -3.71
CA HIS A 262 -2.94 5.11 -3.16
C HIS A 262 -2.53 6.55 -3.51
N PHE A 263 -2.33 7.35 -2.49
CA PHE A 263 -1.95 8.76 -2.60
C PHE A 263 -0.43 8.93 -2.79
N THR A 264 0.12 8.35 -3.87
CA THR A 264 1.56 8.23 -4.11
C THR A 264 2.32 9.55 -4.31
N TYR A 265 1.65 10.63 -4.68
CA TYR A 265 2.29 11.89 -5.01
C TYR A 265 2.50 12.81 -3.80
N ILE A 266 3.32 13.88 -3.98
CA ILE A 266 3.62 14.85 -2.91
C ILE A 266 2.35 15.58 -2.42
N LEU A 267 1.41 15.86 -3.32
CA LEU A 267 0.15 16.52 -2.98
C LEU A 267 -0.87 15.51 -2.45
N LYS A 268 -0.65 15.09 -1.21
CA LYS A 268 -1.54 14.17 -0.48
C LYS A 268 -2.94 14.79 -0.26
N PRO A 269 -4.01 14.00 -0.04
CA PRO A 269 -5.37 14.52 0.18
C PRO A 269 -5.45 15.50 1.34
N TRP A 270 -4.57 15.38 2.34
CA TRP A 270 -4.48 16.28 3.50
C TRP A 270 -3.69 17.56 3.24
N THR A 271 -3.06 17.74 2.07
CA THR A 271 -2.44 19.03 1.71
C THR A 271 -3.48 19.99 1.15
N TYR A 272 -3.27 21.30 1.33
CA TYR A 272 -4.23 22.31 0.87
C TYR A 272 -4.34 22.32 -0.65
N GLU A 273 -3.24 22.18 -1.37
CA GLU A 273 -3.16 22.25 -2.84
C GLU A 273 -3.80 21.04 -3.52
N SER A 274 -4.07 19.97 -2.79
CA SER A 274 -4.61 18.73 -3.37
C SER A 274 -5.98 18.93 -4.01
N PHE A 275 -6.13 18.45 -5.24
CA PHE A 275 -7.39 18.29 -5.97
C PHE A 275 -7.72 16.80 -6.17
N HIS A 276 -7.13 15.94 -5.37
CA HIS A 276 -7.31 14.50 -5.49
C HIS A 276 -8.80 14.13 -5.42
N PRO A 277 -9.32 13.32 -6.37
CA PRO A 277 -10.76 13.04 -6.45
C PRO A 277 -11.31 12.33 -5.21
N TYR A 278 -10.51 11.50 -4.54
CA TYR A 278 -10.89 10.81 -3.29
C TYR A 278 -10.58 11.59 -2.02
N ARG A 279 -10.31 12.91 -2.10
CA ARG A 279 -10.04 13.75 -0.93
C ARG A 279 -11.20 13.76 0.07
N SER A 280 -12.44 13.80 -0.40
CA SER A 280 -13.62 13.77 0.46
C SER A 280 -13.76 12.43 1.20
N LEU A 281 -13.45 11.32 0.53
CA LEU A 281 -13.46 10.00 1.15
C LEU A 281 -12.34 9.86 2.19
N PHE A 282 -11.15 10.42 1.92
CA PHE A 282 -10.08 10.48 2.93
C PHE A 282 -10.56 11.18 4.20
N TYR A 283 -11.18 12.36 4.09
CA TYR A 283 -11.67 13.09 5.25
C TYR A 283 -12.88 12.43 5.91
N HIS A 284 -13.67 11.64 5.20
CA HIS A 284 -14.73 10.84 5.79
C HIS A 284 -14.17 9.87 6.86
N TYR A 285 -13.07 9.18 6.58
CA TYR A 285 -12.42 8.31 7.55
C TYR A 285 -11.56 9.07 8.55
N PHE A 286 -10.83 10.09 8.10
CA PHE A 286 -9.99 10.90 8.97
C PHE A 286 -10.79 11.58 10.11
N ASP A 287 -11.99 12.04 9.83
CA ASP A 287 -12.87 12.68 10.83
C ASP A 287 -13.52 11.68 11.80
N GLN A 288 -13.27 10.41 11.68
CA GLN A 288 -13.61 9.37 12.65
C GLN A 288 -12.46 9.07 13.63
N THR A 289 -11.31 9.70 13.45
CA THR A 289 -10.13 9.56 14.31
C THR A 289 -10.07 10.65 15.38
N GLU A 290 -9.15 10.54 16.33
CA GLU A 290 -8.91 11.59 17.35
C GLU A 290 -8.43 12.93 16.73
N TRP A 291 -7.97 12.92 15.49
CA TRP A 291 -7.56 14.12 14.73
C TRP A 291 -8.68 14.73 13.89
N ALA A 292 -9.93 14.37 14.19
CA ALA A 292 -11.12 14.89 13.48
C ALA A 292 -11.10 16.43 13.40
N GLY A 293 -11.42 16.96 12.22
CA GLY A 293 -11.45 18.40 11.99
C GLY A 293 -10.09 19.05 11.69
N GLU A 294 -8.96 18.37 11.84
CA GLU A 294 -7.68 18.91 11.39
C GLU A 294 -7.71 19.19 9.90
N ARG A 295 -7.37 20.40 9.52
CA ARG A 295 -7.29 20.83 8.12
C ARG A 295 -6.06 21.73 7.90
N PRO A 296 -5.41 21.65 6.75
CA PRO A 296 -4.28 22.50 6.42
C PRO A 296 -4.70 23.97 6.36
N ILE A 297 -3.96 24.84 7.10
CA ILE A 297 -4.14 26.28 7.05
C ILE A 297 -3.31 26.82 5.89
N PRO A 298 -3.94 27.37 4.82
CA PRO A 298 -3.21 27.77 3.62
C PRO A 298 -2.54 29.12 3.78
N THR A 299 -1.35 29.24 3.23
CA THR A 299 -0.71 30.51 2.94
C THR A 299 -1.40 31.22 1.75
N LEU A 300 -1.15 32.52 1.59
CA LEU A 300 -1.65 33.26 0.43
C LEU A 300 -1.15 32.66 -0.90
N LYS A 301 0.12 32.24 -0.95
CA LYS A 301 0.73 31.59 -2.11
C LYS A 301 -0.03 30.33 -2.52
N GLN A 302 -0.38 29.48 -1.56
CA GLN A 302 -1.14 28.24 -1.81
C GLN A 302 -2.57 28.53 -2.30
N ARG A 303 -3.22 29.58 -1.76
CA ARG A 303 -4.56 30.01 -2.24
C ARG A 303 -4.49 30.49 -3.70
N LEU A 304 -3.50 31.31 -4.04
CA LEU A 304 -3.28 31.78 -5.41
C LEU A 304 -2.97 30.62 -6.36
N TRP A 305 -2.11 29.68 -5.94
CA TRP A 305 -1.79 28.49 -6.73
C TRP A 305 -3.05 27.68 -7.05
N ARG A 306 -3.95 27.43 -6.08
CA ARG A 306 -5.22 26.74 -6.35
C ARG A 306 -6.11 27.46 -7.35
N ILE A 307 -6.18 28.78 -7.31
CA ILE A 307 -6.95 29.58 -8.28
C ILE A 307 -6.34 29.40 -9.67
N MET A 308 -5.02 29.56 -9.79
CA MET A 308 -4.32 29.38 -11.08
C MET A 308 -4.49 27.98 -11.64
N TRP A 309 -4.39 26.96 -10.79
CA TRP A 309 -4.62 25.59 -11.21
C TRP A 309 -6.04 25.38 -11.76
N ARG A 310 -7.07 25.92 -11.11
CA ARG A 310 -8.48 25.85 -11.58
C ARG A 310 -8.65 26.54 -12.94
N ILE A 311 -8.05 27.72 -13.11
CA ILE A 311 -8.06 28.42 -14.40
C ILE A 311 -7.36 27.56 -15.46
N GLY A 312 -6.20 27.00 -15.15
CA GLY A 312 -5.48 26.09 -16.05
C GLY A 312 -6.29 24.85 -16.43
N ALA A 313 -7.05 24.29 -15.48
CA ALA A 313 -7.94 23.15 -15.71
C ALA A 313 -9.09 23.53 -16.67
N MET A 314 -9.73 24.69 -16.46
CA MET A 314 -10.78 25.19 -17.36
C MET A 314 -10.26 25.44 -18.78
N LEU A 315 -9.01 25.87 -18.91
CA LEU A 315 -8.35 26.12 -20.20
C LEU A 315 -7.70 24.85 -20.82
N GLY A 316 -7.84 23.68 -20.19
CA GLY A 316 -7.21 22.44 -20.65
C GLY A 316 -5.66 22.45 -20.59
N ARG A 317 -5.06 23.33 -19.79
CA ARG A 317 -3.59 23.49 -19.67
C ARG A 317 -2.94 22.66 -18.58
N VAL A 318 -3.73 21.92 -17.78
CA VAL A 318 -3.25 21.06 -16.74
C VAL A 318 -3.85 19.65 -16.88
N ASN A 319 -3.09 18.64 -16.55
CA ASN A 319 -3.55 17.25 -16.55
C ASN A 319 -4.52 17.06 -15.38
N THR A 320 -5.80 16.95 -15.67
CA THR A 320 -6.88 16.75 -14.68
C THR A 320 -7.13 15.28 -14.43
N TYR A 321 -7.98 14.99 -13.46
CA TYR A 321 -8.39 13.63 -13.12
C TYR A 321 -9.52 13.12 -14.00
N HIS A 322 -9.63 11.79 -14.10
CA HIS A 322 -10.85 11.14 -14.58
C HIS A 322 -12.02 11.47 -13.65
N PRO A 323 -13.24 11.59 -14.18
CA PRO A 323 -14.43 11.65 -13.32
C PRO A 323 -14.55 10.35 -12.53
N LEU A 324 -14.88 10.46 -11.26
CA LEU A 324 -15.21 9.26 -10.47
C LEU A 324 -16.49 8.61 -11.01
N PRO A 325 -16.62 7.28 -10.89
CA PRO A 325 -17.88 6.60 -11.10
C PRO A 325 -18.97 7.27 -10.24
N LYS A 326 -20.16 7.43 -10.79
CA LYS A 326 -21.30 7.86 -9.97
C LYS A 326 -21.67 6.70 -9.07
N THR A 327 -21.50 6.88 -7.77
CA THR A 327 -22.02 5.99 -6.72
C THR A 327 -23.53 5.99 -6.72
#